data_09c41c22294b511c34c69684586091e6
#
_entry.id   09c41c22294b511c34c69684586091e6
#
_cell.length_a   1.000
_cell.length_b   1.000
_cell.length_c   1.000
_cell.angle_alpha   90.00
_cell.angle_beta   90.00
_cell.angle_gamma   90.00
#
_symmetry.space_group_name_H-M   'P 1'
#
loop_
_entity.id
_entity.type
_entity.pdbx_description
1 polymer ?
#
loop_
_entity_poly.entity_id
_entity_poly.type
_entity_poly.pdbx_seq_one_letter_code
_entity_poly.pdbx_strand_id
1 'polypeptide(L)'
;ILKEIAGGNVRKVVLARPLDVTLAEVPDSVSILAALRTANPLSHVYLRQFARDRFLLGAAPELICSLHDDVFHTMAVGGSTPRGDDPESDSWLGRQLLGSHKNRVEHTIVVEDIVKHLSEVGINVEELPAPALLRLPRIQHLRTDLHASVPSETSIISLVEALHPTAAVCGEPGTVALDLLNEEELVG
;
A
#
# COMPACT_ATOMS: atom_id res chain seq x y z
N ILE A 1 21.35 1.03 1.74
CA ILE A 1 20.11 0.52 2.35
C ILE A 1 20.35 -0.76 3.15
N LEU A 2 20.89 -1.88 2.58
CA LEU A 2 21.07 -3.14 3.33
C LEU A 2 21.96 -3.00 4.58
N LYS A 3 22.96 -2.11 4.57
CA LYS A 3 23.80 -1.82 5.75
C LYS A 3 23.00 -1.12 6.85
N GLU A 4 22.12 -0.21 6.48
CA GLU A 4 21.25 0.52 7.42
C GLU A 4 20.22 -0.41 8.07
N ILE A 5 19.68 -1.37 7.30
CA ILE A 5 18.81 -2.43 7.84
C ILE A 5 19.59 -3.32 8.82
N ALA A 6 20.79 -3.77 8.44
CA ALA A 6 21.64 -4.61 9.30
C ALA A 6 22.10 -3.89 10.57
N GLY A 7 22.30 -2.56 10.49
CA GLY A 7 22.65 -1.69 11.61
C GLY A 7 21.46 -1.34 12.53
N GLY A 8 20.24 -1.68 12.14
CA GLY A 8 19.03 -1.37 12.90
C GLY A 8 18.54 0.08 12.78
N ASN A 9 19.11 0.88 11.86
CA ASN A 9 18.73 2.27 11.65
C ASN A 9 17.39 2.39 10.90
N VAL A 10 17.07 1.40 10.08
CA VAL A 10 15.80 1.28 9.38
C VAL A 10 15.35 -0.18 9.37
N ARG A 11 14.06 -0.43 9.54
CA ARG A 11 13.48 -1.80 9.55
C ARG A 11 13.01 -2.24 8.17
N LYS A 12 12.56 -1.28 7.37
CA LYS A 12 12.00 -1.51 6.04
C LYS A 12 12.23 -0.30 5.15
N VAL A 13 12.56 -0.55 3.87
CA VAL A 13 12.57 0.46 2.80
C VAL A 13 11.92 -0.14 1.57
N VAL A 14 11.07 0.62 0.89
CA VAL A 14 10.41 0.22 -0.36
C VAL A 14 11.03 0.98 -1.51
N LEU A 15 11.70 0.24 -2.40
CA LEU A 15 12.30 0.81 -3.61
C LEU A 15 11.29 0.81 -4.76
N ALA A 16 11.20 1.92 -5.45
CA ALA A 16 10.47 2.06 -6.71
C ALA A 16 11.37 2.73 -7.75
N ARG A 17 11.10 2.48 -9.01
CA ARG A 17 11.78 3.17 -10.11
C ARG A 17 10.78 3.54 -11.19
N PRO A 18 10.91 4.71 -11.84
CA PRO A 18 10.16 5.04 -13.04
C PRO A 18 10.63 4.18 -14.23
N LEU A 19 9.73 4.00 -15.18
CA LEU A 19 10.02 3.43 -16.49
C LEU A 19 9.42 4.36 -17.55
N ASP A 20 10.25 5.00 -18.34
CA ASP A 20 9.82 5.84 -19.44
C ASP A 20 9.54 5.00 -20.68
N VAL A 21 8.35 5.15 -21.24
CA VAL A 21 7.91 4.45 -22.46
C VAL A 21 7.45 5.47 -23.49
N THR A 22 8.08 5.44 -24.65
CA THR A 22 7.64 6.25 -25.80
C THR A 22 6.63 5.45 -26.61
N LEU A 23 5.46 6.01 -26.84
CA LEU A 23 4.40 5.44 -27.64
C LEU A 23 4.35 6.10 -29.01
N ALA A 24 4.02 5.33 -30.04
CA ALA A 24 3.86 5.86 -31.38
C ALA A 24 2.66 6.79 -31.56
N GLU A 25 1.63 6.58 -30.76
CA GLU A 25 0.39 7.38 -30.74
C GLU A 25 -0.01 7.73 -29.31
N VAL A 26 -0.70 8.85 -29.13
CA VAL A 26 -1.26 9.26 -27.83
C VAL A 26 -2.40 8.32 -27.47
N PRO A 27 -2.30 7.57 -26.36
CA PRO A 27 -3.36 6.64 -25.99
C PRO A 27 -4.60 7.38 -25.49
N ASP A 28 -5.78 6.84 -25.77
CA ASP A 28 -7.02 7.32 -25.17
C ASP A 28 -7.08 6.95 -23.70
N SER A 29 -7.01 7.96 -22.83
CA SER A 29 -7.00 7.78 -21.36
C SER A 29 -8.26 7.10 -20.82
N VAL A 30 -9.41 7.30 -21.47
CA VAL A 30 -10.68 6.67 -21.06
C VAL A 30 -10.68 5.18 -21.36
N SER A 31 -10.17 4.79 -22.54
CA SER A 31 -9.99 3.39 -22.90
C SER A 31 -9.02 2.67 -21.96
N ILE A 32 -7.89 3.31 -21.59
CA ILE A 32 -6.95 2.75 -20.61
C ILE A 32 -7.64 2.60 -19.26
N LEU A 33 -8.39 3.60 -18.79
CA LEU A 33 -9.12 3.54 -17.54
C LEU A 33 -10.13 2.39 -17.52
N ALA A 34 -10.87 2.19 -18.60
CA ALA A 34 -11.82 1.10 -18.75
C ALA A 34 -11.13 -0.28 -18.72
N ALA A 35 -9.97 -0.40 -19.39
CA ALA A 35 -9.15 -1.61 -19.35
C ALA A 35 -8.60 -1.91 -17.98
N LEU A 36 -8.09 -0.89 -17.26
CA LEU A 36 -7.64 -1.02 -15.88
C LEU A 36 -8.75 -1.48 -14.94
N ARG A 37 -9.96 -0.91 -15.06
CA ARG A 37 -11.12 -1.29 -14.26
C ARG A 37 -11.51 -2.74 -14.50
N THR A 38 -11.51 -3.19 -15.75
CA THR A 38 -11.81 -4.57 -16.10
C THR A 38 -10.76 -5.54 -15.57
N ALA A 39 -9.47 -5.17 -15.69
CA ALA A 39 -8.36 -5.99 -15.24
C ALA A 39 -8.18 -6.04 -13.72
N ASN A 40 -8.69 -5.04 -12.98
CA ASN A 40 -8.48 -4.88 -11.54
C ASN A 40 -9.81 -4.62 -10.80
N PRO A 41 -10.75 -5.58 -10.76
CA PRO A 41 -12.11 -5.38 -10.23
C PRO A 41 -12.15 -5.14 -8.71
N LEU A 42 -11.07 -5.45 -7.98
CA LEU A 42 -10.94 -5.26 -6.52
C LEU A 42 -10.08 -4.05 -6.16
N SER A 43 -9.74 -3.19 -7.13
CA SER A 43 -8.89 -2.02 -6.92
C SER A 43 -9.67 -0.73 -7.10
N HIS A 44 -9.23 0.32 -6.43
CA HIS A 44 -9.68 1.69 -6.68
C HIS A 44 -9.04 2.19 -7.97
N VAL A 45 -9.82 2.32 -9.02
CA VAL A 45 -9.34 2.76 -10.34
C VAL A 45 -9.62 4.25 -10.48
N TYR A 46 -8.58 5.02 -10.81
CA TYR A 46 -8.67 6.47 -10.87
C TYR A 46 -7.99 7.04 -12.12
N LEU A 47 -8.46 8.20 -12.54
CA LEU A 47 -7.84 9.06 -13.53
C LEU A 47 -7.91 10.51 -13.03
N ARG A 48 -6.77 11.18 -13.03
CA ARG A 48 -6.67 12.62 -12.77
C ARG A 48 -6.01 13.30 -13.96
N GLN A 49 -6.72 14.22 -14.56
CA GLN A 49 -6.21 15.05 -15.65
C GLN A 49 -5.63 16.36 -15.11
N PHE A 50 -4.39 16.67 -15.45
CA PHE A 50 -3.70 17.90 -15.06
C PHE A 50 -3.70 18.93 -16.19
N ALA A 51 -3.67 18.46 -17.46
CA ALA A 51 -3.74 19.25 -18.67
C ALA A 51 -4.36 18.40 -19.78
N ARG A 52 -4.56 18.99 -20.96
CA ARG A 52 -5.20 18.32 -22.11
C ARG A 52 -4.51 16.99 -22.49
N ASP A 53 -3.19 16.97 -22.37
CA ASP A 53 -2.29 15.89 -22.79
C ASP A 53 -1.54 15.24 -21.61
N ARG A 54 -1.87 15.62 -20.37
CA ARG A 54 -1.18 15.14 -19.19
C ARG A 54 -2.15 14.65 -18.13
N PHE A 55 -2.08 13.37 -17.84
CA PHE A 55 -2.94 12.72 -16.85
C PHE A 55 -2.17 11.64 -16.06
N LEU A 56 -2.66 11.37 -14.87
CA LEU A 56 -2.26 10.25 -14.03
C LEU A 56 -3.44 9.28 -13.94
N LEU A 57 -3.18 8.01 -14.13
CA LEU A 57 -4.18 6.97 -13.92
C LEU A 57 -3.54 5.76 -13.23
N GLY A 58 -4.36 5.00 -12.53
CA GLY A 58 -3.89 3.82 -11.82
C GLY A 58 -5.02 2.96 -11.27
N ALA A 59 -4.61 1.82 -10.72
CA ALA A 59 -5.47 0.89 -10.01
C ALA A 59 -4.77 0.51 -8.69
N ALA A 60 -5.25 1.03 -7.56
CA ALA A 60 -4.67 0.81 -6.24
C ALA A 60 -5.54 -0.18 -5.44
N PRO A 61 -4.99 -1.31 -4.99
CA PRO A 61 -5.71 -2.27 -4.15
C PRO A 61 -5.73 -1.87 -2.68
N GLU A 62 -4.91 -0.91 -2.29
CA GLU A 62 -4.74 -0.44 -0.92
C GLU A 62 -5.48 0.87 -0.70
N LEU A 63 -6.19 0.98 0.41
CA LEU A 63 -6.90 2.16 0.84
C LEU A 63 -6.12 2.84 1.97
N ILE A 64 -5.70 4.09 1.77
CA ILE A 64 -5.07 4.86 2.85
C ILE A 64 -6.03 5.02 4.02
N CYS A 65 -7.23 5.56 3.76
CA CYS A 65 -8.31 5.59 4.74
C CYS A 65 -9.66 5.86 4.09
N SER A 66 -10.71 5.54 4.82
CA SER A 66 -12.07 6.04 4.60
C SER A 66 -12.69 6.45 5.94
N LEU A 67 -13.61 7.39 5.88
CA LEU A 67 -14.36 7.87 7.03
C LEU A 67 -15.84 7.84 6.67
N HIS A 68 -16.63 7.12 7.45
CA HIS A 68 -18.06 7.01 7.28
C HIS A 68 -18.75 6.86 8.63
N ASP A 69 -19.72 7.73 8.94
CA ASP A 69 -20.48 7.72 10.18
C ASP A 69 -19.59 7.61 11.45
N ASP A 70 -18.54 8.47 11.52
CA ASP A 70 -17.56 8.50 12.61
C ASP A 70 -16.74 7.21 12.78
N VAL A 71 -16.80 6.30 11.80
CA VAL A 71 -15.97 5.12 11.74
C VAL A 71 -14.85 5.32 10.72
N PHE A 72 -13.64 5.35 11.22
CA PHE A 72 -12.43 5.31 10.43
C PHE A 72 -12.11 3.87 10.02
N HIS A 73 -11.70 3.70 8.77
CA HIS A 73 -11.18 2.43 8.27
C HIS A 73 -9.94 2.66 7.42
N THR A 74 -8.94 1.85 7.64
CA THR A 74 -7.73 1.71 6.81
C THR A 74 -7.36 0.24 6.67
N MET A 75 -6.38 -0.06 5.85
CA MET A 75 -5.84 -1.40 5.72
C MET A 75 -4.31 -1.37 5.61
N ALA A 76 -3.67 -2.32 6.27
CA ALA A 76 -2.28 -2.64 6.05
C ALA A 76 -2.18 -3.71 4.96
N VAL A 77 -1.38 -3.46 3.92
CA VAL A 77 -1.07 -4.43 2.87
C VAL A 77 0.44 -4.60 2.80
N GLY A 78 0.93 -5.85 2.93
CA GLY A 78 2.36 -6.13 2.91
C GLY A 78 2.64 -7.61 2.85
N GLY A 79 3.80 -8.00 2.31
CA GLY A 79 4.08 -9.39 1.98
C GLY A 79 3.28 -9.87 0.77
N SER A 80 3.93 -10.53 -0.18
CA SER A 80 3.33 -10.86 -1.47
C SER A 80 3.80 -12.19 -2.01
N THR A 81 2.92 -12.84 -2.79
CA THR A 81 3.26 -14.01 -3.60
C THR A 81 2.45 -13.98 -4.90
N PRO A 82 2.94 -14.53 -6.01
CA PRO A 82 2.16 -14.67 -7.23
C PRO A 82 0.86 -15.48 -6.99
N ARG A 83 -0.07 -15.37 -7.94
CA ARG A 83 -1.20 -16.30 -8.04
C ARG A 83 -0.71 -17.63 -8.61
N GLY A 84 -1.37 -18.71 -8.27
CA GLY A 84 -1.17 -20.00 -8.91
C GLY A 84 -1.88 -20.10 -10.25
N ASP A 85 -1.38 -21.00 -11.12
CA ASP A 85 -1.97 -21.24 -12.44
C ASP A 85 -3.29 -22.03 -12.36
N ASP A 86 -3.53 -22.71 -11.24
CA ASP A 86 -4.73 -23.48 -10.93
C ASP A 86 -5.17 -23.26 -9.45
N PRO A 87 -6.41 -23.64 -9.07
CA PRO A 87 -6.92 -23.42 -7.72
C PRO A 87 -6.13 -24.09 -6.60
N GLU A 88 -5.47 -25.22 -6.86
CA GLU A 88 -4.70 -25.95 -5.85
C GLU A 88 -3.37 -25.24 -5.57
N SER A 89 -2.61 -24.93 -6.62
CA SER A 89 -1.36 -24.16 -6.53
C SER A 89 -1.59 -22.75 -5.95
N ASP A 90 -2.68 -22.08 -6.33
CA ASP A 90 -3.04 -20.77 -5.77
C ASP A 90 -3.32 -20.84 -4.26
N SER A 91 -4.08 -21.84 -3.85
CA SER A 91 -4.37 -22.06 -2.42
C SER A 91 -3.11 -22.44 -1.64
N TRP A 92 -2.21 -23.23 -2.24
CA TRP A 92 -0.94 -23.59 -1.62
C TRP A 92 -0.04 -22.36 -1.44
N LEU A 93 0.13 -21.54 -2.48
CA LEU A 93 0.90 -20.28 -2.42
C LEU A 93 0.34 -19.33 -1.34
N GLY A 94 -0.98 -19.20 -1.25
CA GLY A 94 -1.62 -18.40 -0.21
C GLY A 94 -1.32 -18.90 1.21
N ARG A 95 -1.36 -20.22 1.43
CA ARG A 95 -0.97 -20.82 2.73
C ARG A 95 0.52 -20.60 3.05
N GLN A 96 1.39 -20.71 2.04
CA GLN A 96 2.82 -20.42 2.21
C GLN A 96 3.04 -18.95 2.59
N LEU A 97 2.31 -18.01 1.98
CA LEU A 97 2.38 -16.59 2.31
C LEU A 97 1.96 -16.34 3.76
N LEU A 98 0.82 -16.89 4.20
CA LEU A 98 0.33 -16.77 5.58
C LEU A 98 1.31 -17.38 6.60
N GLY A 99 1.99 -18.47 6.25
CA GLY A 99 2.99 -19.16 7.09
C GLY A 99 4.40 -18.55 7.03
N SER A 100 4.68 -17.67 6.07
CA SER A 100 6.01 -17.11 5.85
C SER A 100 6.42 -16.14 6.95
N HIS A 101 7.41 -16.48 7.75
CA HIS A 101 7.95 -15.61 8.79
C HIS A 101 8.41 -14.25 8.22
N LYS A 102 9.16 -14.25 7.10
CA LYS A 102 9.63 -13.02 6.44
C LYS A 102 8.47 -12.10 6.07
N ASN A 103 7.46 -12.62 5.36
CA ASN A 103 6.33 -11.81 4.91
C ASN A 103 5.46 -11.32 6.08
N ARG A 104 5.33 -12.13 7.13
CA ARG A 104 4.62 -11.71 8.35
C ARG A 104 5.34 -10.58 9.08
N VAL A 105 6.67 -10.64 9.21
CA VAL A 105 7.46 -9.55 9.79
C VAL A 105 7.29 -8.27 8.97
N GLU A 106 7.40 -8.37 7.64
CA GLU A 106 7.18 -7.23 6.74
C GLU A 106 5.78 -6.63 6.91
N HIS A 107 4.75 -7.46 6.98
CA HIS A 107 3.37 -7.04 7.20
C HIS A 107 3.17 -6.40 8.57
N THR A 108 3.75 -6.99 9.63
CA THR A 108 3.67 -6.47 10.98
C THR A 108 4.25 -5.06 11.09
N ILE A 109 5.36 -4.77 10.41
CA ILE A 109 5.94 -3.42 10.36
C ILE A 109 4.93 -2.41 9.83
N VAL A 110 4.18 -2.75 8.78
CA VAL A 110 3.16 -1.86 8.22
C VAL A 110 1.99 -1.64 9.20
N VAL A 111 1.52 -2.70 9.85
CA VAL A 111 0.46 -2.60 10.86
C VAL A 111 0.89 -1.72 12.04
N GLU A 112 2.09 -1.96 12.58
CA GLU A 112 2.65 -1.19 13.70
C GLU A 112 2.83 0.28 13.36
N ASP A 113 3.30 0.60 12.14
CA ASP A 113 3.47 1.96 11.64
C ASP A 113 2.13 2.71 11.58
N ILE A 114 1.10 2.09 11.01
CA ILE A 114 -0.26 2.66 10.95
C ILE A 114 -0.81 2.90 12.36
N VAL A 115 -0.75 1.91 13.24
CA VAL A 115 -1.27 2.01 14.62
C VAL A 115 -0.55 3.12 15.39
N LYS A 116 0.77 3.22 15.24
CA LYS A 116 1.58 4.26 15.86
C LYS A 116 1.12 5.66 15.41
N HIS A 117 1.04 5.91 14.11
CA HIS A 117 0.65 7.21 13.58
C HIS A 117 -0.79 7.60 13.96
N LEU A 118 -1.72 6.64 13.99
CA LEU A 118 -3.08 6.89 14.48
C LEU A 118 -3.07 7.27 15.97
N SER A 119 -2.29 6.57 16.79
CA SER A 119 -2.15 6.86 18.21
C SER A 119 -1.58 8.25 18.47
N GLU A 120 -0.63 8.73 17.65
CA GLU A 120 -0.02 10.06 17.74
C GLU A 120 -1.05 11.20 17.51
N VAL A 121 -2.12 10.92 16.75
CA VAL A 121 -3.25 11.85 16.55
C VAL A 121 -4.46 11.53 17.42
N GLY A 122 -4.28 10.71 18.46
CA GLY A 122 -5.31 10.41 19.45
C GLY A 122 -6.34 9.36 19.04
N ILE A 123 -6.10 8.63 17.94
CA ILE A 123 -7.00 7.57 17.45
C ILE A 123 -6.44 6.21 17.85
N ASN A 124 -7.27 5.44 18.56
CA ASN A 124 -6.91 4.09 19.02
C ASN A 124 -7.64 3.06 18.19
N VAL A 125 -6.88 2.16 17.59
CA VAL A 125 -7.43 1.00 16.87
C VAL A 125 -8.04 0.03 17.88
N GLU A 126 -9.27 -0.37 17.66
CA GLU A 126 -10.05 -1.18 18.62
C GLU A 126 -9.57 -2.63 18.67
N GLU A 127 -9.23 -3.18 17.53
CA GLU A 127 -8.82 -4.59 17.40
C GLU A 127 -7.77 -4.76 16.31
N LEU A 128 -6.82 -5.66 16.54
CA LEU A 128 -5.79 -6.06 15.57
C LEU A 128 -6.08 -7.50 15.10
N PRO A 129 -6.88 -7.66 14.03
CA PRO A 129 -7.18 -8.99 13.51
C PRO A 129 -5.95 -9.63 12.86
N ALA A 130 -5.94 -10.96 12.83
CA ALA A 130 -4.93 -11.70 12.09
C ALA A 130 -4.98 -11.37 10.60
N PRO A 131 -3.82 -11.34 9.90
CA PRO A 131 -3.79 -11.04 8.48
C PRO A 131 -4.54 -12.10 7.65
N ALA A 132 -5.32 -11.63 6.69
CA ALA A 132 -6.02 -12.42 5.67
C ALA A 132 -5.31 -12.31 4.31
N LEU A 133 -5.76 -13.09 3.33
CA LEU A 133 -5.26 -12.98 1.96
C LEU A 133 -6.12 -12.00 1.14
N LEU A 134 -5.49 -10.98 0.61
CA LEU A 134 -6.03 -10.15 -0.46
C LEU A 134 -5.61 -10.77 -1.80
N ARG A 135 -6.55 -11.41 -2.49
CA ARG A 135 -6.30 -12.04 -3.79
C ARG A 135 -6.65 -11.09 -4.92
N LEU A 136 -5.63 -10.60 -5.61
CA LEU A 136 -5.76 -9.81 -6.83
C LEU A 136 -5.59 -10.69 -8.07
N PRO A 137 -5.84 -10.22 -9.28
CA PRO A 137 -5.78 -11.07 -10.48
C PRO A 137 -4.45 -11.77 -10.72
N ARG A 138 -3.32 -11.15 -10.38
CA ARG A 138 -1.97 -11.67 -10.67
C ARG A 138 -1.10 -11.91 -9.44
N ILE A 139 -1.51 -11.41 -8.28
CA ILE A 139 -0.73 -11.43 -7.05
C ILE A 139 -1.69 -11.56 -5.87
N GLN A 140 -1.21 -12.11 -4.76
CA GLN A 140 -1.90 -12.08 -3.48
C GLN A 140 -0.99 -11.50 -2.41
N HIS A 141 -1.60 -10.77 -1.47
CA HIS A 141 -0.94 -10.07 -0.38
C HIS A 141 -1.50 -10.50 0.98
N LEU A 142 -0.74 -10.27 2.04
CA LEU A 142 -1.31 -10.19 3.39
C LEU A 142 -2.02 -8.86 3.54
N ARG A 143 -3.19 -8.89 4.18
CA ARG A 143 -4.03 -7.72 4.48
C ARG A 143 -4.56 -7.80 5.89
N THR A 144 -4.48 -6.69 6.62
CA THR A 144 -5.16 -6.49 7.90
C THR A 144 -6.02 -5.23 7.79
N ASP A 145 -7.31 -5.38 8.04
CA ASP A 145 -8.25 -4.24 8.12
C ASP A 145 -8.22 -3.67 9.54
N LEU A 146 -8.14 -2.35 9.64
CA LEU A 146 -8.05 -1.61 10.89
C LEU A 146 -9.20 -0.61 10.97
N HIS A 147 -9.90 -0.63 12.08
CA HIS A 147 -11.04 0.25 12.34
C HIS A 147 -10.83 1.01 13.64
N ALA A 148 -11.38 2.20 13.70
CA ALA A 148 -11.42 3.01 14.92
C ALA A 148 -12.64 3.93 14.89
N SER A 149 -13.20 4.20 16.06
CA SER A 149 -14.17 5.27 16.23
C SER A 149 -13.43 6.60 16.36
N VAL A 150 -13.91 7.64 15.67
CA VAL A 150 -13.29 8.96 15.68
C VAL A 150 -14.32 10.03 16.01
N PRO A 151 -13.90 11.20 16.57
CA PRO A 151 -14.81 12.33 16.77
C PRO A 151 -15.46 12.79 15.46
N SER A 152 -16.72 13.25 15.52
CA SER A 152 -17.51 13.66 14.34
C SER A 152 -16.89 14.82 13.54
N GLU A 153 -16.06 15.64 14.19
CA GLU A 153 -15.31 16.73 13.58
C GLU A 153 -13.98 16.31 12.93
N THR A 154 -13.65 15.02 12.98
CA THR A 154 -12.38 14.52 12.43
C THR A 154 -12.32 14.72 10.92
N SER A 155 -11.27 15.41 10.47
CA SER A 155 -11.04 15.62 9.05
C SER A 155 -10.35 14.41 8.41
N ILE A 156 -10.92 13.90 7.33
CA ILE A 156 -10.26 12.84 6.54
C ILE A 156 -8.88 13.27 5.99
N ILE A 157 -8.70 14.56 5.74
CA ILE A 157 -7.41 15.11 5.27
C ILE A 157 -6.36 14.98 6.36
N SER A 158 -6.70 15.32 7.61
CA SER A 158 -5.77 15.14 8.74
C SER A 158 -5.40 13.69 8.97
N LEU A 159 -6.32 12.75 8.73
CA LEU A 159 -6.04 11.32 8.80
C LEU A 159 -5.08 10.86 7.69
N VAL A 160 -5.28 11.37 6.46
CA VAL A 160 -4.33 11.11 5.36
C VAL A 160 -2.95 11.69 5.66
N GLU A 161 -2.87 12.91 6.18
CA GLU A 161 -1.60 13.56 6.56
C GLU A 161 -0.87 12.77 7.66
N ALA A 162 -1.60 12.21 8.62
CA ALA A 162 -1.03 11.39 9.67
C ALA A 162 -0.46 10.04 9.15
N LEU A 163 -1.10 9.45 8.14
CA LEU A 163 -0.75 8.12 7.66
C LEU A 163 0.22 8.13 6.47
N HIS A 164 0.21 9.17 5.65
CA HIS A 164 0.98 9.17 4.40
C HIS A 164 2.37 9.80 4.55
N PRO A 165 3.41 9.14 4.02
CA PRO A 165 3.43 7.80 3.42
C PRO A 165 3.51 6.69 4.48
N THR A 166 2.74 5.62 4.30
CA THR A 166 2.83 4.44 5.18
C THR A 166 4.11 3.64 4.92
N ALA A 167 4.49 2.78 5.86
CA ALA A 167 5.60 1.85 5.68
C ALA A 167 5.38 0.84 4.53
N ALA A 168 4.15 0.73 3.98
CA ALA A 168 3.86 -0.09 2.81
C ALA A 168 4.51 0.45 1.53
N VAL A 169 4.66 1.77 1.39
CA VAL A 169 5.16 2.44 0.18
C VAL A 169 6.46 3.22 0.37
N CYS A 170 6.84 3.53 1.61
CA CYS A 170 8.08 4.26 1.93
C CYS A 170 9.05 3.38 2.72
N GLY A 171 8.75 3.14 3.98
CA GLY A 171 9.57 2.37 4.91
C GLY A 171 9.36 2.78 6.36
N GLU A 172 10.11 2.18 7.29
CA GLU A 172 10.00 2.47 8.72
C GLU A 172 11.41 2.44 9.38
N PRO A 173 11.81 3.52 10.11
CA PRO A 173 11.11 4.81 10.26
C PRO A 173 11.00 5.60 8.95
N GLY A 174 9.83 6.23 8.72
CA GLY A 174 9.52 6.89 7.44
C GLY A 174 10.50 7.97 7.03
N THR A 175 10.97 8.82 7.99
CA THR A 175 11.94 9.88 7.73
C THR A 175 13.29 9.32 7.26
N VAL A 176 13.81 8.30 7.94
CA VAL A 176 15.08 7.65 7.57
C VAL A 176 14.95 6.94 6.22
N ALA A 177 13.82 6.26 5.99
CA ALA A 177 13.57 5.58 4.72
C ALA A 177 13.50 6.58 3.56
N LEU A 178 12.86 7.73 3.75
CA LEU A 178 12.74 8.78 2.73
C LEU A 178 14.11 9.41 2.40
N ASP A 179 14.94 9.67 3.41
CA ASP A 179 16.30 10.19 3.20
C ASP A 179 17.13 9.19 2.37
N LEU A 180 17.08 7.90 2.70
CA LEU A 180 17.77 6.85 1.95
C LEU A 180 17.26 6.71 0.50
N LEU A 181 15.94 6.86 0.28
CA LEU A 181 15.36 6.84 -1.06
C LEU A 181 15.81 8.02 -1.89
N ASN A 182 15.85 9.21 -1.32
CA ASN A 182 16.33 10.43 -1.99
C ASN A 182 17.84 10.32 -2.36
N GLU A 183 18.66 9.71 -1.50
CA GLU A 183 20.07 9.49 -1.80
C GLU A 183 20.28 8.52 -2.96
N GLU A 184 19.50 7.45 -3.05
CA GLU A 184 19.55 6.46 -4.13
C GLU A 184 19.06 7.03 -5.47
N GLU A 185 18.04 7.87 -5.47
CA GLU A 185 17.52 8.55 -6.68
C GLU A 185 18.54 9.55 -7.26
N LEU A 186 19.43 10.13 -6.44
CA LEU A 186 20.48 11.04 -6.90
C LEU A 186 21.67 10.32 -7.56
N VAL A 187 21.78 9.00 -7.41
CA VAL A 187 22.90 8.18 -7.93
C VAL A 187 22.50 7.42 -9.23
N GLY A 188 21.23 7.39 -9.60
CA GLY A 188 20.69 6.75 -10.80
C GLY A 188 20.45 7.73 -11.92
#